data_08fe833a223c0fcb5410407846c65f8c
#
_entry.id   08fe833a223c0fcb5410407846c65f8c
#
_cell.length_a   1.000
_cell.length_b   1.000
_cell.length_c   1.000
_cell.angle_alpha   90.00
_cell.angle_beta   90.00
_cell.angle_gamma   90.00
#
_symmetry.space_group_name_H-M   'P 1'
#
loop_
_entity.id
_entity.type
_entity.pdbx_description
1 polymer ?
#
loop_
_entity_poly.entity_id
_entity_poly.type
_entity_poly.pdbx_seq_one_letter_code
_entity_poly.pdbx_strand_id
1 'polypeptide(L)'
;MNRQRPVALVTGGRRGIGLGIARALAAKGFDLAITDVENDETVIHELRGMGGKVAFFRGDLAAVETHAATVAAVLKEFGSIDCLVNNAGMGSVERGDFLGLKPENFDTIMGVNLRGTVFFTQAVVKAMLAATEVRFPRSIITISSVSSVMTSPERLDYCISKAGLTAFVQGLALRLAEARIGVFEVRPGIIRTDMTAKVAERYDTLIDGGLVPMKRWGEVGDVGAIVAGLAGGNFIFATGSVINADGGLSIAKL
;
A
#
# COMPACT_ATOMS: atom_id res chain seq x y z
N MET A 1 7.92 -4.91 -32.11
CA MET A 1 7.56 -3.63 -31.50
C MET A 1 7.60 -3.80 -30.00
N ASN A 2 8.53 -3.13 -29.33
CA ASN A 2 8.64 -3.21 -27.85
C ASN A 2 7.42 -2.43 -27.27
N ARG A 3 6.38 -3.12 -26.85
CA ARG A 3 5.18 -2.51 -26.28
C ARG A 3 5.55 -1.92 -24.94
N GLN A 4 5.69 -0.61 -24.84
CA GLN A 4 5.93 0.07 -23.56
C GLN A 4 4.78 -0.26 -22.59
N ARG A 5 5.14 -0.52 -21.34
CA ARG A 5 4.21 -0.84 -20.25
C ARG A 5 4.24 0.27 -19.21
N PRO A 6 3.12 0.55 -18.52
CA PRO A 6 3.15 1.44 -17.36
C PRO A 6 3.99 0.82 -16.24
N VAL A 7 4.62 1.67 -15.44
CA VAL A 7 5.49 1.26 -14.34
C VAL A 7 4.80 1.48 -12.99
N ALA A 8 4.71 0.42 -12.20
CA ALA A 8 4.20 0.49 -10.84
C ALA A 8 5.34 0.32 -9.83
N LEU A 9 5.47 1.26 -8.91
CA LEU A 9 6.36 1.19 -7.75
C LEU A 9 5.55 0.74 -6.52
N VAL A 10 5.88 -0.44 -6.00
CA VAL A 10 5.17 -1.04 -4.85
C VAL A 10 6.10 -1.13 -3.66
N THR A 11 5.76 -0.43 -2.57
CA THR A 11 6.50 -0.54 -1.31
C THR A 11 6.04 -1.74 -0.51
N GLY A 12 6.99 -2.50 0.10
CA GLY A 12 6.65 -3.74 0.83
C GLY A 12 6.09 -4.83 -0.08
N GLY A 13 6.59 -4.92 -1.33
CA GLY A 13 6.03 -5.81 -2.36
C GLY A 13 6.51 -7.25 -2.30
N ARG A 14 7.37 -7.60 -1.35
CA ARG A 14 7.98 -8.93 -1.24
C ARG A 14 7.03 -10.00 -0.72
N ARG A 15 6.06 -9.67 0.12
CA ARG A 15 5.16 -10.63 0.78
C ARG A 15 3.77 -10.06 1.05
N GLY A 16 2.88 -10.94 1.51
CA GLY A 16 1.57 -10.55 2.00
C GLY A 16 0.75 -9.76 0.98
N ILE A 17 0.09 -8.70 1.44
CA ILE A 17 -0.76 -7.82 0.61
C ILE A 17 0.06 -7.20 -0.53
N GLY A 18 1.28 -6.74 -0.26
CA GLY A 18 2.15 -6.13 -1.28
C GLY A 18 2.48 -7.08 -2.43
N LEU A 19 2.75 -8.34 -2.15
CA LEU A 19 2.98 -9.36 -3.18
C LEU A 19 1.69 -9.65 -3.96
N GLY A 20 0.54 -9.75 -3.28
CA GLY A 20 -0.76 -9.89 -3.95
C GLY A 20 -1.05 -8.74 -4.92
N ILE A 21 -0.72 -7.51 -4.52
CA ILE A 21 -0.82 -6.31 -5.35
C ILE A 21 0.15 -6.40 -6.53
N ALA A 22 1.43 -6.77 -6.30
CA ALA A 22 2.42 -6.89 -7.35
C ALA A 22 2.00 -7.90 -8.43
N ARG A 23 1.48 -9.07 -8.02
CA ARG A 23 0.92 -10.08 -8.94
C ARG A 23 -0.24 -9.53 -9.77
N ALA A 24 -1.17 -8.83 -9.14
CA ALA A 24 -2.33 -8.27 -9.82
C ALA A 24 -1.94 -7.17 -10.84
N LEU A 25 -0.96 -6.33 -10.51
CA LEU A 25 -0.42 -5.31 -11.42
C LEU A 25 0.36 -5.94 -12.57
N ALA A 26 1.19 -6.98 -12.32
CA ALA A 26 1.87 -7.73 -13.39
C ALA A 26 0.87 -8.34 -14.37
N ALA A 27 -0.20 -8.97 -13.87
CA ALA A 27 -1.27 -9.53 -14.70
C ALA A 27 -2.03 -8.46 -15.52
N LYS A 28 -2.07 -7.22 -15.03
CA LYS A 28 -2.60 -6.06 -15.76
C LYS A 28 -1.63 -5.47 -16.78
N GLY A 29 -0.40 -5.98 -16.86
CA GLY A 29 0.59 -5.57 -17.83
C GLY A 29 1.48 -4.41 -17.38
N PHE A 30 1.61 -4.19 -16.08
CA PHE A 30 2.59 -3.25 -15.53
C PHE A 30 3.99 -3.88 -15.50
N ASP A 31 5.02 -3.07 -15.70
CA ASP A 31 6.37 -3.32 -15.22
C ASP A 31 6.44 -2.96 -13.73
N LEU A 32 7.25 -3.67 -12.96
CA LEU A 32 7.24 -3.57 -11.50
C LEU A 32 8.58 -3.13 -10.93
N ALA A 33 8.59 -2.02 -10.21
CA ALA A 33 9.62 -1.67 -9.25
C ALA A 33 9.15 -2.07 -7.85
N ILE A 34 9.86 -3.00 -7.23
CA ILE A 34 9.55 -3.47 -5.87
C ILE A 34 10.56 -2.86 -4.90
N THR A 35 10.10 -2.21 -3.83
CA THR A 35 11.00 -1.78 -2.76
C THR A 35 10.61 -2.44 -1.43
N ASP A 36 11.59 -2.96 -0.73
CA ASP A 36 11.45 -3.59 0.58
C ASP A 36 12.81 -3.52 1.31
N VAL A 37 12.84 -3.76 2.62
CA VAL A 37 14.07 -3.79 3.42
C VAL A 37 14.94 -5.02 3.10
N GLU A 38 14.34 -6.08 2.60
CA GLU A 38 15.00 -7.33 2.20
C GLU A 38 14.55 -7.73 0.81
N ASN A 39 15.47 -8.35 0.05
CA ASN A 39 15.17 -8.96 -1.25
C ASN A 39 14.70 -10.42 -1.09
N ASP A 40 13.90 -10.87 -2.05
CA ASP A 40 13.55 -12.28 -2.23
C ASP A 40 13.61 -12.59 -3.74
N GLU A 41 14.70 -13.21 -4.16
CA GLU A 41 14.91 -13.52 -5.57
C GLU A 41 13.88 -14.51 -6.13
N THR A 42 13.29 -15.38 -5.28
CA THR A 42 12.22 -16.30 -5.71
C THR A 42 10.99 -15.52 -6.13
N VAL A 43 10.60 -14.53 -5.34
CA VAL A 43 9.47 -13.64 -5.64
C VAL A 43 9.74 -12.80 -6.89
N ILE A 44 10.94 -12.25 -7.00
CA ILE A 44 11.32 -11.45 -8.18
C ILE A 44 11.31 -12.30 -9.44
N HIS A 45 11.82 -13.54 -9.37
CA HIS A 45 11.79 -14.48 -10.50
C HIS A 45 10.34 -14.85 -10.89
N GLU A 46 9.48 -15.16 -9.92
CA GLU A 46 8.06 -15.41 -10.16
C GLU A 46 7.40 -14.25 -10.91
N LEU A 47 7.56 -13.02 -10.40
CA LEU A 47 6.95 -11.84 -11.00
C LEU A 47 7.48 -11.57 -12.43
N ARG A 48 8.77 -11.81 -12.70
CA ARG A 48 9.34 -11.75 -14.05
C ARG A 48 8.70 -12.76 -15.00
N GLY A 49 8.36 -13.95 -14.48
CA GLY A 49 7.66 -14.99 -15.23
C GLY A 49 6.28 -14.56 -15.74
N MET A 50 5.68 -13.51 -15.18
CA MET A 50 4.41 -12.92 -15.63
C MET A 50 4.56 -11.98 -16.85
N GLY A 51 5.76 -11.84 -17.39
CA GLY A 51 6.05 -11.24 -18.70
C GLY A 51 6.30 -9.73 -18.70
N GLY A 52 6.44 -9.09 -17.52
CA GLY A 52 6.87 -7.70 -17.36
C GLY A 52 8.33 -7.58 -16.93
N LYS A 53 8.91 -6.38 -17.05
CA LYS A 53 10.17 -6.05 -16.41
C LYS A 53 9.94 -5.92 -14.90
N VAL A 54 10.79 -6.57 -14.09
CA VAL A 54 10.72 -6.48 -12.62
C VAL A 54 12.11 -6.24 -12.06
N ALA A 55 12.25 -5.22 -11.23
CA ALA A 55 13.46 -4.90 -10.50
C ALA A 55 13.18 -4.64 -9.02
N PHE A 56 14.12 -5.05 -8.18
CA PHE A 56 14.10 -4.83 -6.75
C PHE A 56 15.02 -3.67 -6.38
N PHE A 57 14.54 -2.81 -5.47
CA PHE A 57 15.28 -1.70 -4.90
C PHE A 57 15.22 -1.79 -3.37
N ARG A 58 16.36 -2.05 -2.74
CA ARG A 58 16.40 -2.09 -1.29
C ARG A 58 16.10 -0.70 -0.72
N GLY A 59 15.14 -0.60 0.20
CA GLY A 59 14.76 0.67 0.82
C GLY A 59 14.02 0.46 2.14
N ASP A 60 14.35 1.32 3.09
CA ASP A 60 13.64 1.42 4.36
C ASP A 60 12.86 2.73 4.40
N LEU A 61 11.53 2.67 4.56
CA LEU A 61 10.71 3.87 4.63
C LEU A 61 11.04 4.76 5.83
N ALA A 62 11.58 4.20 6.92
CA ALA A 62 12.02 5.01 8.06
C ALA A 62 13.24 5.89 7.73
N ALA A 63 14.08 5.47 6.77
CA ALA A 63 15.29 6.18 6.33
C ALA A 63 14.98 7.22 5.25
N VAL A 64 14.31 8.31 5.65
CA VAL A 64 13.79 9.34 4.73
C VAL A 64 14.86 9.94 3.82
N GLU A 65 16.09 10.05 4.31
CA GLU A 65 17.26 10.55 3.56
C GLU A 65 17.60 9.70 2.34
N THR A 66 17.18 8.44 2.28
CA THR A 66 17.44 7.51 1.16
C THR A 66 16.38 7.56 0.06
N HIS A 67 15.22 8.16 0.33
CA HIS A 67 14.06 8.11 -0.56
C HIS A 67 14.34 8.67 -1.94
N ALA A 68 15.01 9.83 -2.01
CA ALA A 68 15.34 10.47 -3.29
C ALA A 68 16.25 9.59 -4.15
N ALA A 69 17.23 8.92 -3.54
CA ALA A 69 18.14 8.00 -4.23
C ALA A 69 17.39 6.76 -4.74
N THR A 70 16.48 6.20 -3.95
CA THR A 70 15.64 5.06 -4.37
C THR A 70 14.77 5.44 -5.58
N VAL A 71 14.11 6.59 -5.53
CA VAL A 71 13.28 7.07 -6.65
C VAL A 71 14.12 7.32 -7.91
N ALA A 72 15.30 7.92 -7.76
CA ALA A 72 16.22 8.13 -8.88
C ALA A 72 16.69 6.81 -9.52
N ALA A 73 16.96 5.78 -8.71
CA ALA A 73 17.32 4.46 -9.20
C ALA A 73 16.18 3.79 -9.98
N VAL A 74 14.92 3.91 -9.51
CA VAL A 74 13.73 3.44 -10.23
C VAL A 74 13.60 4.16 -11.58
N LEU A 75 13.73 5.49 -11.59
CA LEU A 75 13.65 6.27 -12.85
C LEU A 75 14.77 5.90 -13.83
N LYS A 76 16.00 5.66 -13.34
CA LYS A 76 17.11 5.22 -14.17
C LYS A 76 16.82 3.85 -14.83
N GLU A 77 16.17 2.95 -14.09
CA GLU A 77 15.88 1.59 -14.57
C GLU A 77 14.67 1.53 -15.51
N PHE A 78 13.60 2.28 -15.23
CA PHE A 78 12.32 2.16 -15.93
C PHE A 78 11.95 3.38 -16.78
N GLY A 79 12.54 4.54 -16.52
CA GLY A 79 12.24 5.81 -17.21
C GLY A 79 11.03 6.57 -16.68
N SER A 80 10.09 5.91 -16.03
CA SER A 80 8.89 6.54 -15.44
C SER A 80 8.43 5.84 -14.17
N ILE A 81 7.54 6.49 -13.43
CA ILE A 81 6.69 5.89 -12.40
C ILE A 81 5.27 6.34 -12.70
N ASP A 82 4.40 5.42 -13.08
CA ASP A 82 3.02 5.72 -13.47
C ASP A 82 2.03 5.40 -12.33
N CYS A 83 2.37 4.41 -11.48
CA CYS A 83 1.60 4.08 -10.29
C CYS A 83 2.53 3.96 -9.08
N LEU A 84 2.18 4.62 -7.97
CA LEU A 84 2.79 4.37 -6.67
C LEU A 84 1.80 3.62 -5.80
N VAL A 85 2.22 2.50 -5.21
CA VAL A 85 1.46 1.80 -4.18
C VAL A 85 2.21 1.88 -2.86
N ASN A 86 1.70 2.71 -1.96
CA ASN A 86 2.15 2.80 -0.58
C ASN A 86 1.53 1.65 0.22
N ASN A 87 2.22 0.52 0.28
CA ASN A 87 1.76 -0.66 1.00
C ASN A 87 2.64 -1.00 2.21
N ALA A 88 3.95 -0.70 2.16
CA ALA A 88 4.84 -1.01 3.27
C ALA A 88 4.32 -0.43 4.59
N GLY A 89 4.39 -1.25 5.62
CA GLY A 89 3.95 -0.89 6.96
C GLY A 89 4.08 -2.08 7.91
N MET A 90 3.99 -1.78 9.19
CA MET A 90 4.08 -2.77 10.27
C MET A 90 2.93 -2.61 11.26
N GLY A 91 2.61 -3.68 11.98
CA GLY A 91 1.69 -3.65 13.12
C GLY A 91 2.34 -3.04 14.36
N SER A 92 1.55 -2.84 15.44
CA SER A 92 2.09 -2.43 16.72
C SER A 92 3.22 -3.36 17.17
N VAL A 93 4.32 -2.78 17.68
CA VAL A 93 5.47 -3.52 18.21
C VAL A 93 5.03 -4.37 19.39
N GLU A 94 4.30 -3.74 20.31
CA GLU A 94 3.64 -4.40 21.44
C GLU A 94 2.14 -4.04 21.40
N ARG A 95 1.30 -5.00 21.79
CA ARG A 95 -0.13 -4.77 21.99
C ARG A 95 -0.41 -4.71 23.48
N GLY A 96 -1.26 -3.81 23.90
CA GLY A 96 -1.61 -3.69 25.32
C GLY A 96 -2.36 -2.42 25.65
N ASP A 97 -2.48 -2.16 26.94
CA ASP A 97 -3.10 -0.97 27.47
C ASP A 97 -2.31 0.29 27.08
N PHE A 98 -3.02 1.35 26.75
CA PHE A 98 -2.44 2.64 26.37
C PHE A 98 -1.48 3.18 27.45
N LEU A 99 -1.76 2.98 28.73
CA LEU A 99 -0.90 3.45 29.81
C LEU A 99 0.48 2.77 29.82
N GLY A 100 0.63 1.63 29.14
CA GLY A 100 1.90 0.94 28.94
C GLY A 100 2.56 1.22 27.58
N LEU A 101 1.99 2.08 26.74
CA LEU A 101 2.56 2.40 25.43
C LEU A 101 3.90 3.13 25.58
N LYS A 102 4.95 2.55 25.01
CA LYS A 102 6.30 3.12 25.06
C LYS A 102 6.52 4.12 23.93
N PRO A 103 7.13 5.28 24.20
CA PRO A 103 7.44 6.29 23.17
C PRO A 103 8.22 5.70 21.98
N GLU A 104 9.18 4.82 22.23
CA GLU A 104 10.03 4.22 21.19
C GLU A 104 9.22 3.32 20.23
N ASN A 105 8.22 2.61 20.75
CA ASN A 105 7.32 1.79 19.95
C ASN A 105 6.41 2.68 19.10
N PHE A 106 5.88 3.76 19.67
CA PHE A 106 5.10 4.76 18.96
C PHE A 106 5.91 5.40 17.84
N ASP A 107 7.13 5.86 18.13
CA ASP A 107 8.02 6.51 17.14
C ASP A 107 8.36 5.54 16.01
N THR A 108 8.61 4.27 16.31
CA THR A 108 8.88 3.23 15.31
C THR A 108 7.70 3.08 14.35
N ILE A 109 6.48 2.93 14.87
CA ILE A 109 5.27 2.77 14.04
C ILE A 109 5.01 4.03 13.21
N MET A 110 5.08 5.20 13.83
CA MET A 110 4.88 6.48 13.14
C MET A 110 5.97 6.73 12.09
N GLY A 111 7.20 6.35 12.41
CA GLY A 111 8.35 6.46 11.51
C GLY A 111 8.15 5.70 10.20
N VAL A 112 7.75 4.44 10.29
CA VAL A 112 7.52 3.58 9.11
C VAL A 112 6.19 3.89 8.44
N ASN A 113 5.08 3.76 9.20
CA ASN A 113 3.73 3.74 8.61
C ASN A 113 3.28 5.09 8.08
N LEU A 114 3.63 6.18 8.76
CA LEU A 114 3.14 7.51 8.41
C LEU A 114 4.25 8.39 7.85
N ARG A 115 5.27 8.73 8.67
CA ARG A 115 6.32 9.64 8.24
C ARG A 115 7.04 9.14 6.99
N GLY A 116 7.45 7.88 6.98
CA GLY A 116 8.12 7.25 5.84
C GLY A 116 7.26 7.27 4.58
N THR A 117 5.99 6.86 4.70
CA THR A 117 5.03 6.87 3.60
C THR A 117 4.83 8.27 3.02
N VAL A 118 4.66 9.29 3.86
CA VAL A 118 4.46 10.69 3.44
C VAL A 118 5.67 11.19 2.64
N PHE A 119 6.88 11.03 3.16
CA PHE A 119 8.09 11.56 2.52
C PHE A 119 8.54 10.74 1.31
N PHE A 120 8.29 9.42 1.31
CA PHE A 120 8.52 8.61 0.11
C PHE A 120 7.57 9.03 -1.02
N THR A 121 6.29 9.21 -0.70
CA THR A 121 5.31 9.74 -1.65
C THR A 121 5.72 11.12 -2.17
N GLN A 122 6.23 12.01 -1.30
CA GLN A 122 6.71 13.33 -1.73
C GLN A 122 7.83 13.20 -2.77
N ALA A 123 8.80 12.30 -2.56
CA ALA A 123 9.89 12.09 -3.51
C ALA A 123 9.36 11.57 -4.86
N VAL A 124 8.41 10.63 -4.85
CA VAL A 124 7.79 10.11 -6.08
C VAL A 124 6.95 11.19 -6.78
N VAL A 125 6.17 11.97 -6.04
CA VAL A 125 5.35 13.07 -6.62
C VAL A 125 6.23 14.11 -7.28
N LYS A 126 7.35 14.50 -6.67
CA LYS A 126 8.31 15.41 -7.31
C LYS A 126 8.78 14.86 -8.66
N ALA A 127 9.10 13.59 -8.74
CA ALA A 127 9.49 12.92 -9.98
C ALA A 127 8.35 12.86 -11.01
N MET A 128 7.14 12.50 -10.57
CA MET A 128 5.96 12.48 -11.45
C MET A 128 5.67 13.87 -12.04
N LEU A 129 5.74 14.92 -11.22
CA LEU A 129 5.47 16.30 -11.68
C LEU A 129 6.58 16.88 -12.59
N ALA A 130 7.82 16.45 -12.41
CA ALA A 130 8.95 16.85 -13.25
C ALA A 130 9.00 16.13 -14.60
N ALA A 131 8.22 15.06 -14.79
CA ALA A 131 8.21 14.31 -16.04
C ALA A 131 7.66 15.17 -17.19
N THR A 132 8.46 15.32 -18.25
CA THR A 132 8.10 16.09 -19.45
C THR A 132 7.17 15.33 -20.39
N GLU A 133 7.14 14.00 -20.30
CA GLU A 133 6.29 13.14 -21.08
C GLU A 133 5.46 12.25 -20.16
N VAL A 134 4.14 12.24 -20.38
CA VAL A 134 3.18 11.38 -19.65
C VAL A 134 2.49 10.48 -20.66
N ARG A 135 2.86 9.20 -20.64
CA ARG A 135 2.34 8.20 -21.61
C ARG A 135 1.18 7.40 -21.07
N PHE A 136 1.11 7.24 -19.76
CA PHE A 136 0.08 6.46 -19.08
C PHE A 136 -0.61 7.29 -18.00
N PRO A 137 -1.87 6.97 -17.67
CA PRO A 137 -2.52 7.55 -16.49
C PRO A 137 -1.69 7.34 -15.23
N ARG A 138 -1.65 8.33 -14.36
CA ARG A 138 -0.88 8.26 -13.11
C ARG A 138 -1.77 8.13 -11.90
N SER A 139 -1.35 7.32 -10.95
CA SER A 139 -2.07 7.10 -9.70
C SER A 139 -1.17 6.90 -8.49
N ILE A 140 -1.69 7.24 -7.32
CA ILE A 140 -1.08 6.95 -6.01
C ILE A 140 -2.14 6.24 -5.18
N ILE A 141 -1.84 5.03 -4.74
CA ILE A 141 -2.76 4.19 -3.98
C ILE A 141 -2.11 3.88 -2.64
N THR A 142 -2.79 4.24 -1.55
CA THR A 142 -2.27 4.03 -0.20
C THR A 142 -3.07 2.94 0.51
N ILE A 143 -2.37 1.92 0.98
CA ILE A 143 -2.95 0.83 1.76
C ILE A 143 -2.93 1.23 3.23
N SER A 144 -4.09 1.66 3.70
CA SER A 144 -4.28 2.00 5.12
C SER A 144 -4.78 0.76 5.90
N SER A 145 -5.95 0.79 6.47
CA SER A 145 -6.60 -0.32 7.20
C SER A 145 -8.01 0.11 7.61
N VAL A 146 -8.90 -0.84 7.86
CA VAL A 146 -10.13 -0.58 8.63
C VAL A 146 -9.81 0.06 10.00
N SER A 147 -8.61 -0.15 10.53
CA SER A 147 -8.15 0.46 11.78
C SER A 147 -7.98 2.00 11.71
N SER A 148 -8.10 2.60 10.52
CA SER A 148 -8.16 4.06 10.37
C SER A 148 -9.50 4.66 10.86
N VAL A 149 -10.55 3.83 10.96
CA VAL A 149 -11.91 4.22 11.41
C VAL A 149 -12.49 3.30 12.49
N MET A 150 -11.99 2.07 12.61
CA MET A 150 -12.38 1.11 13.64
C MET A 150 -11.24 0.99 14.65
N THR A 151 -11.37 1.66 15.78
CA THR A 151 -10.31 1.73 16.77
C THR A 151 -10.15 0.43 17.56
N SER A 152 -8.91 0.00 17.78
CA SER A 152 -8.56 -1.07 18.70
C SER A 152 -7.76 -0.48 19.86
N PRO A 153 -8.27 -0.52 21.11
CA PRO A 153 -7.56 0.03 22.27
C PRO A 153 -6.17 -0.55 22.49
N GLU A 154 -5.98 -1.83 22.13
CA GLU A 154 -4.70 -2.52 22.28
C GLU A 154 -3.64 -2.14 21.22
N ARG A 155 -3.97 -1.27 20.26
CA ARG A 155 -3.13 -0.89 19.12
C ARG A 155 -3.33 0.56 18.72
N LEU A 156 -3.37 1.47 19.68
CA LEU A 156 -3.66 2.89 19.39
C LEU A 156 -2.62 3.53 18.49
N ASP A 157 -1.34 3.20 18.65
CA ASP A 157 -0.23 3.64 17.80
C ASP A 157 -0.47 3.28 16.32
N TYR A 158 -0.86 2.04 16.05
CA TYR A 158 -1.21 1.59 14.71
C TYR A 158 -2.46 2.31 14.17
N CYS A 159 -3.52 2.41 14.97
CA CYS A 159 -4.74 3.11 14.57
C CYS A 159 -4.46 4.58 14.22
N ILE A 160 -3.67 5.28 15.05
CA ILE A 160 -3.25 6.67 14.80
C ILE A 160 -2.48 6.76 13.48
N SER A 161 -1.50 5.86 13.24
CA SER A 161 -0.72 5.86 12.01
C SER A 161 -1.61 5.68 10.77
N LYS A 162 -2.59 4.79 10.84
CA LYS A 162 -3.51 4.51 9.71
C LYS A 162 -4.55 5.60 9.51
N ALA A 163 -5.04 6.22 10.57
CA ALA A 163 -5.91 7.39 10.49
C ALA A 163 -5.17 8.60 9.89
N GLY A 164 -3.89 8.80 10.25
CA GLY A 164 -3.04 9.81 9.64
C GLY A 164 -2.88 9.65 8.13
N LEU A 165 -2.81 8.41 7.63
CA LEU A 165 -2.78 8.14 6.18
C LEU A 165 -4.08 8.56 5.49
N THR A 166 -5.25 8.44 6.12
CA THR A 166 -6.51 8.94 5.55
C THR A 166 -6.46 10.45 5.32
N ALA A 167 -6.05 11.22 6.33
CA ALA A 167 -5.91 12.67 6.18
C ALA A 167 -4.87 13.04 5.10
N PHE A 168 -3.74 12.30 5.05
CA PHE A 168 -2.72 12.47 4.03
C PHE A 168 -3.26 12.25 2.62
N VAL A 169 -4.00 11.15 2.37
CA VAL A 169 -4.60 10.83 1.07
C VAL A 169 -5.55 11.94 0.62
N GLN A 170 -6.40 12.45 1.51
CA GLN A 170 -7.34 13.53 1.20
C GLN A 170 -6.62 14.82 0.78
N GLY A 171 -5.64 15.25 1.58
CA GLY A 171 -4.84 16.43 1.26
C GLY A 171 -4.04 16.28 -0.05
N LEU A 172 -3.48 15.09 -0.28
CA LEU A 172 -2.72 14.79 -1.49
C LEU A 172 -3.63 14.75 -2.73
N ALA A 173 -4.85 14.22 -2.62
CA ALA A 173 -5.82 14.21 -3.72
C ALA A 173 -6.16 15.63 -4.19
N LEU A 174 -6.42 16.54 -3.26
CA LEU A 174 -6.67 17.96 -3.56
C LEU A 174 -5.45 18.59 -4.24
N ARG A 175 -4.23 18.33 -3.72
CA ARG A 175 -2.98 18.89 -4.27
C ARG A 175 -2.68 18.42 -5.69
N LEU A 176 -3.07 17.21 -6.05
CA LEU A 176 -2.70 16.58 -7.32
C LEU A 176 -3.82 16.55 -8.36
N ALA A 177 -5.01 17.06 -8.05
CA ALA A 177 -6.17 17.06 -8.94
C ALA A 177 -5.87 17.72 -10.29
N GLU A 178 -5.29 18.93 -10.30
CA GLU A 178 -4.94 19.64 -11.54
C GLU A 178 -3.89 18.90 -12.38
N ALA A 179 -2.97 18.16 -11.71
CA ALA A 179 -1.98 17.35 -12.38
C ALA A 179 -2.54 16.03 -12.95
N ARG A 180 -3.85 15.78 -12.77
CA ARG A 180 -4.54 14.56 -13.19
C ARG A 180 -3.88 13.28 -12.70
N ILE A 181 -3.37 13.30 -11.46
CA ILE A 181 -2.86 12.13 -10.77
C ILE A 181 -3.96 11.65 -9.81
N GLY A 182 -4.51 10.46 -10.06
CA GLY A 182 -5.53 9.87 -9.18
C GLY A 182 -4.92 9.46 -7.84
N VAL A 183 -5.56 9.80 -6.72
CA VAL A 183 -5.09 9.44 -5.37
C VAL A 183 -6.19 8.70 -4.66
N PHE A 184 -5.88 7.50 -4.14
CA PHE A 184 -6.88 6.60 -3.57
C PHE A 184 -6.38 5.99 -2.25
N GLU A 185 -7.33 5.68 -1.38
CA GLU A 185 -7.10 4.89 -0.18
C GLU A 185 -7.79 3.52 -0.32
N VAL A 186 -7.09 2.45 0.01
CA VAL A 186 -7.67 1.12 0.18
C VAL A 186 -7.53 0.72 1.64
N ARG A 187 -8.64 0.30 2.27
CA ARG A 187 -8.72 -0.13 3.67
C ARG A 187 -8.95 -1.63 3.75
N PRO A 188 -7.89 -2.44 3.85
CA PRO A 188 -8.07 -3.87 4.10
C PRO A 188 -8.70 -4.13 5.47
N GLY A 189 -9.58 -5.13 5.53
CA GLY A 189 -10.09 -5.69 6.76
C GLY A 189 -9.18 -6.80 7.31
N ILE A 190 -9.76 -7.97 7.61
CA ILE A 190 -9.05 -9.14 8.10
C ILE A 190 -8.57 -9.94 6.89
N ILE A 191 -7.30 -9.78 6.52
CA ILE A 191 -6.68 -10.42 5.36
C ILE A 191 -5.73 -11.52 5.83
N ARG A 192 -5.78 -12.69 5.18
CA ARG A 192 -4.89 -13.82 5.46
C ARG A 192 -3.47 -13.50 4.97
N THR A 193 -2.54 -13.35 5.91
CA THR A 193 -1.12 -13.05 5.67
C THR A 193 -0.28 -13.59 6.83
N ASP A 194 1.05 -13.60 6.68
CA ASP A 194 1.96 -13.96 7.77
C ASP A 194 1.76 -13.07 9.01
N MET A 195 1.39 -11.81 8.82
CA MET A 195 1.14 -10.86 9.91
C MET A 195 -0.06 -11.28 10.77
N THR A 196 -1.05 -11.93 10.19
CA THR A 196 -2.27 -12.40 10.87
C THR A 196 -2.20 -13.85 11.32
N ALA A 197 -1.17 -14.61 10.91
CA ALA A 197 -1.04 -16.04 11.21
C ALA A 197 -1.07 -16.33 12.71
N LYS A 198 -0.40 -15.52 13.54
CA LYS A 198 -0.33 -15.69 15.01
C LYS A 198 -1.68 -15.54 15.72
N VAL A 199 -2.66 -14.94 15.06
CA VAL A 199 -4.00 -14.66 15.64
C VAL A 199 -5.11 -15.29 14.79
N ALA A 200 -4.76 -16.24 13.91
CA ALA A 200 -5.68 -16.84 12.95
C ALA A 200 -6.87 -17.52 13.63
N GLU A 201 -6.65 -18.39 14.62
CA GLU A 201 -7.70 -19.10 15.35
C GLU A 201 -8.74 -18.16 15.98
N ARG A 202 -8.27 -17.03 16.55
CA ARG A 202 -9.18 -16.02 17.10
C ARG A 202 -10.04 -15.40 16.01
N TYR A 203 -9.47 -15.11 14.85
CA TYR A 203 -10.23 -14.54 13.74
C TYR A 203 -11.12 -15.55 13.06
N ASP A 204 -10.75 -16.83 12.97
CA ASP A 204 -11.62 -17.88 12.45
C ASP A 204 -12.93 -17.91 13.25
N THR A 205 -12.84 -17.98 14.58
CA THR A 205 -14.01 -17.97 15.48
C THR A 205 -14.87 -16.69 15.29
N LEU A 206 -14.26 -15.51 15.16
CA LEU A 206 -14.97 -14.26 15.00
C LEU A 206 -15.65 -14.14 13.63
N ILE A 207 -15.00 -14.64 12.56
CA ILE A 207 -15.54 -14.65 11.20
C ILE A 207 -16.72 -15.61 11.11
N ASP A 208 -16.61 -16.82 11.69
CA ASP A 208 -17.70 -17.79 11.77
C ASP A 208 -18.87 -17.23 12.57
N GLY A 209 -18.58 -16.47 13.63
CA GLY A 209 -19.56 -15.72 14.42
C GLY A 209 -20.19 -14.52 13.71
N GLY A 210 -19.81 -14.22 12.46
CA GLY A 210 -20.41 -13.17 11.64
C GLY A 210 -19.79 -11.78 11.80
N LEU A 211 -18.59 -11.67 12.38
CA LEU A 211 -17.85 -10.39 12.45
C LEU A 211 -17.65 -9.81 11.04
N VAL A 212 -17.28 -10.64 10.07
CA VAL A 212 -17.20 -10.28 8.65
C VAL A 212 -18.48 -10.76 7.96
N PRO A 213 -19.31 -9.86 7.40
CA PRO A 213 -20.57 -10.25 6.73
C PRO A 213 -20.41 -11.26 5.60
N MET A 214 -19.30 -11.21 4.85
CA MET A 214 -18.98 -12.20 3.80
C MET A 214 -18.57 -13.58 4.37
N LYS A 215 -18.48 -13.75 5.68
CA LYS A 215 -18.14 -15.01 6.38
C LYS A 215 -16.89 -15.70 5.85
N ARG A 216 -15.90 -14.94 5.45
CA ARG A 216 -14.59 -15.45 5.05
C ARG A 216 -13.48 -14.46 5.36
N TRP A 217 -12.29 -14.96 5.41
CA TRP A 217 -11.10 -14.14 5.33
C TRP A 217 -11.07 -13.39 4.00
N GLY A 218 -10.51 -12.17 4.02
CA GLY A 218 -10.02 -11.56 2.81
C GLY A 218 -8.70 -12.22 2.40
N GLU A 219 -8.48 -12.34 1.10
CA GLU A 219 -7.24 -12.85 0.53
C GLU A 219 -6.43 -11.68 -0.04
N VAL A 220 -5.11 -11.87 -0.14
CA VAL A 220 -4.23 -10.85 -0.73
C VAL A 220 -4.64 -10.47 -2.16
N GLY A 221 -5.24 -11.42 -2.88
CA GLY A 221 -5.80 -11.20 -4.21
C GLY A 221 -7.01 -10.27 -4.23
N ASP A 222 -7.84 -10.26 -3.19
CA ASP A 222 -8.98 -9.33 -3.09
C ASP A 222 -8.49 -7.87 -3.10
N VAL A 223 -7.43 -7.59 -2.31
CA VAL A 223 -6.81 -6.25 -2.27
C VAL A 223 -6.09 -5.95 -3.59
N GLY A 224 -5.37 -6.95 -4.13
CA GLY A 224 -4.64 -6.83 -5.40
C GLY A 224 -5.57 -6.45 -6.56
N ALA A 225 -6.75 -7.06 -6.66
CA ALA A 225 -7.72 -6.78 -7.71
C ALA A 225 -8.23 -5.33 -7.65
N ILE A 226 -8.52 -4.81 -6.45
CA ILE A 226 -8.93 -3.42 -6.23
C ILE A 226 -7.81 -2.47 -6.69
N VAL A 227 -6.59 -2.69 -6.23
CA VAL A 227 -5.44 -1.84 -6.57
C VAL A 227 -5.18 -1.85 -8.08
N ALA A 228 -5.20 -3.02 -8.72
CA ALA A 228 -5.01 -3.13 -10.17
C ALA A 228 -6.12 -2.42 -10.96
N GLY A 229 -7.35 -2.40 -10.44
CA GLY A 229 -8.46 -1.62 -11.01
C GLY A 229 -8.19 -0.12 -10.96
N LEU A 230 -7.75 0.39 -9.81
CA LEU A 230 -7.48 1.82 -9.58
C LEU A 230 -6.24 2.31 -10.36
N ALA A 231 -5.21 1.48 -10.50
CA ALA A 231 -3.96 1.83 -11.16
C ALA A 231 -4.12 2.15 -12.66
N GLY A 232 -5.15 1.59 -13.32
CA GLY A 232 -5.37 1.72 -14.76
C GLY A 232 -5.92 3.06 -15.23
N GLY A 233 -6.14 4.04 -14.35
CA GLY A 233 -6.61 5.39 -14.69
C GLY A 233 -8.10 5.54 -14.95
N ASN A 234 -8.89 4.48 -14.91
CA ASN A 234 -10.35 4.52 -15.17
C ASN A 234 -11.14 5.29 -14.09
N PHE A 235 -10.52 5.53 -12.93
CA PHE A 235 -11.18 6.14 -11.76
C PHE A 235 -10.62 7.52 -11.40
N ILE A 236 -9.90 8.20 -12.31
CA ILE A 236 -9.23 9.48 -11.99
C ILE A 236 -10.21 10.52 -11.45
N PHE A 237 -11.45 10.58 -11.99
CA PHE A 237 -12.46 11.52 -11.51
C PHE A 237 -12.97 11.19 -10.09
N ALA A 238 -12.70 9.97 -9.60
CA ALA A 238 -13.00 9.56 -8.23
C ALA A 238 -11.79 9.75 -7.28
N THR A 239 -10.84 10.66 -7.62
CA THR A 239 -9.68 10.97 -6.76
C THR A 239 -10.12 11.35 -5.34
N GLY A 240 -9.41 10.91 -4.34
CA GLY A 240 -9.76 11.06 -2.91
C GLY A 240 -10.67 9.96 -2.37
N SER A 241 -11.17 9.04 -3.22
CA SER A 241 -12.04 7.96 -2.76
C SER A 241 -11.33 6.95 -1.87
N VAL A 242 -12.11 6.41 -0.94
CA VAL A 242 -11.74 5.33 -0.04
C VAL A 242 -12.49 4.06 -0.44
N ILE A 243 -11.78 2.96 -0.60
CA ILE A 243 -12.35 1.65 -0.89
C ILE A 243 -12.08 0.70 0.29
N ASN A 244 -13.13 0.24 0.95
CA ASN A 244 -13.02 -0.76 2.00
C ASN A 244 -12.93 -2.16 1.36
N ALA A 245 -11.82 -2.85 1.60
CA ALA A 245 -11.56 -4.23 1.18
C ALA A 245 -11.71 -5.16 2.40
N ASP A 246 -12.90 -5.25 2.97
CA ASP A 246 -13.12 -5.76 4.32
C ASP A 246 -14.30 -6.74 4.46
N GLY A 247 -14.92 -7.14 3.34
CA GLY A 247 -16.06 -8.05 3.35
C GLY A 247 -17.29 -7.52 4.10
N GLY A 248 -17.39 -6.19 4.24
CA GLY A 248 -18.47 -5.51 4.94
C GLY A 248 -18.25 -5.32 6.45
N LEU A 249 -17.05 -5.63 6.95
CA LEU A 249 -16.70 -5.54 8.37
C LEU A 249 -16.98 -4.15 8.97
N SER A 250 -16.67 -3.08 8.23
CA SER A 250 -16.80 -1.70 8.71
C SER A 250 -18.19 -1.07 8.49
N ILE A 251 -19.14 -1.81 7.93
CA ILE A 251 -20.52 -1.32 7.74
C ILE A 251 -21.25 -1.40 9.09
N ALA A 252 -21.74 -0.23 9.58
CA ALA A 252 -22.55 -0.20 10.78
C ALA A 252 -23.86 -0.98 10.57
N LYS A 253 -24.20 -1.83 11.55
CA LYS A 253 -25.45 -2.61 11.55
C LYS A 253 -26.40 -2.04 12.61
N LEU A 254 -27.71 -2.09 12.30
CA LEU A 254 -28.80 -1.83 13.25
C LEU A 254 -28.96 -3.01 14.22
#